data_32eb748a47872a9cadaae40222996d04
#
_entry.id   32eb748a47872a9cadaae40222996d04
#
_cell.length_a   1.000
_cell.length_b   1.000
_cell.length_c   1.000
_cell.angle_alpha   90.00
_cell.angle_beta   90.00
_cell.angle_gamma   90.00
#
_symmetry.space_group_name_H-M   'P 1'
#
loop_
_entity.id
_entity.type
_entity.pdbx_description
1 polymer ?
#
loop_
_entity_poly.entity_id
_entity_poly.type
_entity_poly.pdbx_seq_one_letter_code
_entity_poly.pdbx_strand_id
1 'polypeptide(L)'
;MTSVAAMIAASVSIAAPARADDATAQKWIDGEFQPSTLSKADQLKEMQWYAKAAEPFKGMEINVVSETITTHEYESKTLAKAFTEITGIKIKHDIIQEGDVVEKLQTQMQSGKNVYDGWINDSDLIGTHFRYGQTIVLSDYMKGEGKDVTDPMLDVDDFIGKSFTTAPDGKLYQLPDQQFANLYWFRYDWFTNPEYKSKFKAKYGYELGVPVNWSAYEDIAEFFTNDIKEINGVKVYGHMDYGKKDPSLGWRFTDAWLSMAGNGDKGIPNGLPVDEWGIRMEGCRPVGSSVERGGDTNGPAAVYSIVKYLDWMKKYAPPQAQGMTFSEAGPVPAQGNIAQQIFWYTAFTADMVKPGLPVVNADGTPKWRMAPSPHGAYWKEGMKLGYQDAGSVTLLKSTPTDRRKAAWLYLQFINSKTVSLKKSHVGLTFTRESDIWDKSFTERAPKLGGLIEFYRSPARVQWTPTGNNVPDYPKLAQLWWQNIGDASSGTKTPQQAMDSLAAAQDSVLERLEKSGVQGACGPKLNKKETAEFWYAKAEKDGTIAPQRKLANEKPKGETIDYDTLIKSWPATPPKRAEAK
;
A
#
# COMPACT_ATOMS: atom_id res chain seq x y z
N MET A 1 -70.60 -42.05 15.04
CA MET A 1 -69.87 -41.07 15.83
C MET A 1 -68.45 -41.58 16.01
N THR A 2 -67.55 -41.17 15.16
CA THR A 2 -66.14 -41.64 15.16
C THR A 2 -65.26 -40.43 15.51
N SER A 3 -64.65 -40.47 16.71
CA SER A 3 -63.73 -39.46 17.18
C SER A 3 -62.34 -39.66 16.58
N VAL A 4 -61.84 -38.67 15.86
CA VAL A 4 -60.46 -38.58 15.40
C VAL A 4 -59.61 -37.87 16.47
N ALA A 5 -58.68 -38.58 17.07
CA ALA A 5 -57.68 -37.99 17.98
C ALA A 5 -56.46 -37.50 17.16
N ALA A 6 -56.21 -36.20 17.17
CA ALA A 6 -55.03 -35.62 16.56
C ALA A 6 -53.84 -35.72 17.55
N MET A 7 -52.80 -36.49 17.20
CA MET A 7 -51.52 -36.49 17.90
C MET A 7 -50.68 -35.28 17.43
N ILE A 8 -50.44 -34.35 18.32
CA ILE A 8 -49.45 -33.29 18.14
C ILE A 8 -48.06 -33.86 18.52
N ALA A 9 -47.21 -34.08 17.52
CA ALA A 9 -45.82 -34.41 17.74
C ALA A 9 -45.03 -33.15 18.06
N ALA A 10 -44.69 -32.96 19.34
CA ALA A 10 -43.76 -31.91 19.76
C ALA A 10 -42.34 -32.34 19.39
N SER A 11 -41.74 -31.70 18.38
CA SER A 11 -40.32 -31.82 18.06
C SER A 11 -39.48 -31.11 19.13
N VAL A 12 -38.96 -31.88 20.08
CA VAL A 12 -37.94 -31.37 21.00
C VAL A 12 -36.62 -31.27 20.23
N SER A 13 -36.24 -30.05 19.87
CA SER A 13 -34.90 -29.77 19.38
C SER A 13 -33.92 -29.93 20.55
N ILE A 14 -33.23 -31.04 20.59
CA ILE A 14 -32.10 -31.27 21.52
C ILE A 14 -30.97 -30.34 21.06
N ALA A 15 -30.82 -29.18 21.69
CA ALA A 15 -29.61 -28.37 21.53
C ALA A 15 -28.42 -29.21 22.06
N ALA A 16 -27.45 -29.50 21.19
CA ALA A 16 -26.21 -30.12 21.63
C ALA A 16 -25.55 -29.22 22.70
N PRO A 17 -24.96 -29.81 23.76
CA PRO A 17 -24.27 -29.02 24.78
C PRO A 17 -23.15 -28.20 24.16
N ALA A 18 -23.18 -26.89 24.38
CA ALA A 18 -22.11 -25.99 23.94
C ALA A 18 -20.79 -26.47 24.55
N ARG A 19 -19.76 -26.65 23.69
CA ARG A 19 -18.42 -26.97 24.16
C ARG A 19 -17.83 -25.72 24.86
N ALA A 20 -16.92 -25.89 25.80
CA ALA A 20 -16.25 -24.78 26.48
C ALA A 20 -15.61 -23.79 25.49
N ASP A 21 -15.13 -24.28 24.35
CA ASP A 21 -14.57 -23.50 23.25
C ASP A 21 -15.63 -22.60 22.59
N ASP A 22 -16.90 -23.03 22.49
CA ASP A 22 -18.00 -22.25 21.92
C ASP A 22 -18.35 -21.03 22.79
N ALA A 23 -18.32 -21.17 24.11
CA ALA A 23 -18.57 -20.06 25.04
C ALA A 23 -17.48 -18.99 24.95
N THR A 24 -16.22 -19.40 24.78
CA THR A 24 -15.09 -18.48 24.57
C THR A 24 -15.22 -17.76 23.24
N ALA A 25 -15.49 -18.48 22.15
CA ALA A 25 -15.71 -17.89 20.83
C ALA A 25 -16.88 -16.88 20.84
N GLN A 26 -18.02 -17.26 21.46
CA GLN A 26 -19.19 -16.38 21.58
C GLN A 26 -18.88 -15.10 22.36
N LYS A 27 -18.09 -15.18 23.45
CA LYS A 27 -17.64 -14.01 24.22
C LYS A 27 -16.88 -13.01 23.33
N TRP A 28 -15.95 -13.50 22.49
CA TRP A 28 -15.18 -12.65 21.58
C TRP A 28 -16.05 -12.07 20.46
N ILE A 29 -16.96 -12.86 19.89
CA ILE A 29 -17.92 -12.43 18.88
C ILE A 29 -18.81 -11.29 19.42
N ASP A 30 -19.33 -11.44 20.62
CA ASP A 30 -20.24 -10.44 21.20
C ASP A 30 -19.51 -9.19 21.72
N GLY A 31 -18.32 -9.36 22.27
CA GLY A 31 -17.57 -8.30 22.94
C GLY A 31 -16.63 -7.51 22.04
N GLU A 32 -15.99 -8.17 21.06
CA GLU A 32 -14.93 -7.53 20.28
C GLU A 32 -15.13 -7.54 18.75
N PHE A 33 -15.62 -8.66 18.17
CA PHE A 33 -15.61 -8.82 16.71
C PHE A 33 -16.79 -8.13 15.99
N GLN A 34 -17.38 -7.12 16.61
CA GLN A 34 -18.44 -6.32 15.97
C GLN A 34 -17.92 -4.93 15.57
N PRO A 35 -18.32 -4.42 14.38
CA PRO A 35 -19.17 -5.06 13.37
C PRO A 35 -18.44 -6.14 12.58
N SER A 36 -19.20 -7.03 11.93
CA SER A 36 -18.69 -8.05 11.02
C SER A 36 -19.60 -8.19 9.80
N THR A 37 -19.04 -8.61 8.67
CA THR A 37 -19.81 -8.92 7.45
C THR A 37 -20.57 -10.25 7.56
N LEU A 38 -20.24 -11.06 8.56
CA LEU A 38 -20.93 -12.32 8.85
C LEU A 38 -22.02 -12.17 9.91
N SER A 39 -23.06 -12.98 9.82
CA SER A 39 -23.99 -13.16 10.94
C SER A 39 -23.26 -13.77 12.16
N LYS A 40 -23.72 -13.50 13.38
CA LYS A 40 -23.13 -14.08 14.59
C LYS A 40 -23.08 -15.62 14.56
N ALA A 41 -24.07 -16.26 13.95
CA ALA A 41 -24.11 -17.71 13.77
C ALA A 41 -22.99 -18.21 12.82
N ASP A 42 -22.70 -17.47 11.75
CA ASP A 42 -21.62 -17.84 10.82
C ASP A 42 -20.26 -17.49 11.40
N GLN A 43 -20.14 -16.39 12.16
CA GLN A 43 -18.92 -16.09 12.93
C GLN A 43 -18.59 -17.24 13.90
N LEU A 44 -19.59 -17.76 14.61
CA LEU A 44 -19.38 -18.91 15.51
C LEU A 44 -18.91 -20.16 14.76
N LYS A 45 -19.47 -20.45 13.59
CA LYS A 45 -19.01 -21.56 12.73
C LYS A 45 -17.55 -21.39 12.29
N GLU A 46 -17.17 -20.18 11.89
CA GLU A 46 -15.78 -19.89 11.52
C GLU A 46 -14.85 -20.07 12.72
N MET A 47 -15.19 -19.59 13.90
CA MET A 47 -14.39 -19.77 15.13
C MET A 47 -14.31 -21.25 15.57
N GLN A 48 -15.40 -22.00 15.46
CA GLN A 48 -15.41 -23.44 15.71
C GLN A 48 -14.49 -24.20 14.75
N TRP A 49 -14.44 -23.76 13.49
CA TRP A 49 -13.51 -24.33 12.51
C TRP A 49 -12.06 -24.08 12.94
N TYR A 50 -11.69 -22.83 13.34
CA TYR A 50 -10.35 -22.52 13.84
C TYR A 50 -9.99 -23.35 15.05
N ALA A 51 -10.86 -23.46 16.04
CA ALA A 51 -10.64 -24.27 17.24
C ALA A 51 -10.37 -25.73 16.88
N LYS A 52 -11.13 -26.30 15.95
CA LYS A 52 -10.96 -27.68 15.48
C LYS A 52 -9.66 -27.87 14.70
N ALA A 53 -9.36 -27.00 13.74
CA ALA A 53 -8.16 -27.09 12.92
C ALA A 53 -6.88 -26.91 13.76
N ALA A 54 -6.97 -26.21 14.87
CA ALA A 54 -5.87 -25.97 15.80
C ALA A 54 -5.60 -27.13 16.78
N GLU A 55 -6.49 -28.12 16.91
CA GLU A 55 -6.35 -29.21 17.91
C GLU A 55 -4.97 -29.90 17.89
N PRO A 56 -4.35 -30.21 16.73
CA PRO A 56 -3.02 -30.82 16.68
C PRO A 56 -1.90 -29.94 17.24
N PHE A 57 -2.13 -28.63 17.33
CA PHE A 57 -1.12 -27.62 17.65
C PHE A 57 -1.34 -26.96 19.02
N LYS A 58 -2.32 -27.40 19.80
CA LYS A 58 -2.62 -26.87 21.14
C LYS A 58 -1.38 -26.86 22.04
N GLY A 59 -1.13 -25.70 22.68
CA GLY A 59 0.04 -25.51 23.56
C GLY A 59 1.31 -25.08 22.83
N MET A 60 1.35 -25.16 21.51
CA MET A 60 2.48 -24.63 20.71
C MET A 60 2.56 -23.12 20.84
N GLU A 61 3.78 -22.58 20.92
CA GLU A 61 4.03 -21.14 20.86
C GLU A 61 4.59 -20.76 19.49
N ILE A 62 3.94 -19.79 18.84
CA ILE A 62 4.26 -19.30 17.49
C ILE A 62 4.74 -17.85 17.58
N ASN A 63 5.87 -17.57 16.95
CA ASN A 63 6.44 -16.23 16.85
C ASN A 63 6.09 -15.60 15.51
N VAL A 64 5.44 -14.44 15.56
CA VAL A 64 5.07 -13.62 14.39
C VAL A 64 5.67 -12.25 14.55
N VAL A 65 5.96 -11.58 13.45
CA VAL A 65 6.51 -10.21 13.44
C VAL A 65 5.84 -9.35 12.39
N SER A 66 5.64 -8.07 12.74
CA SER A 66 5.13 -7.02 11.86
C SER A 66 5.73 -5.66 12.18
N GLU A 67 5.48 -4.67 11.33
CA GLU A 67 5.82 -3.28 11.60
C GLU A 67 4.92 -2.63 12.66
N THR A 68 5.36 -1.47 13.18
CA THR A 68 4.65 -0.72 14.22
C THR A 68 3.63 0.24 13.61
N ILE A 69 2.38 -0.21 13.45
CA ILE A 69 1.24 0.62 13.04
C ILE A 69 -0.02 0.21 13.82
N THR A 70 -1.05 1.05 13.81
CA THR A 70 -2.29 0.84 14.59
C THR A 70 -2.96 -0.51 14.32
N THR A 71 -3.00 -0.95 13.06
CA THR A 71 -3.58 -2.25 12.68
C THR A 71 -2.84 -3.40 13.34
N HIS A 72 -1.51 -3.43 13.23
CA HIS A 72 -0.68 -4.50 13.79
C HIS A 72 -0.64 -4.47 15.32
N GLU A 73 -0.76 -3.30 15.94
CA GLU A 73 -0.95 -3.20 17.38
C GLU A 73 -2.25 -3.87 17.84
N TYR A 74 -3.34 -3.71 17.09
CA TYR A 74 -4.60 -4.38 17.37
C TYR A 74 -4.48 -5.90 17.19
N GLU A 75 -3.80 -6.35 16.16
CA GLU A 75 -3.52 -7.77 15.93
C GLU A 75 -2.71 -8.39 17.07
N SER A 76 -1.61 -7.74 17.44
CA SER A 76 -0.72 -8.22 18.50
C SER A 76 -1.36 -8.22 19.88
N LYS A 77 -2.07 -7.13 20.24
CA LYS A 77 -2.60 -6.95 21.61
C LYS A 77 -3.97 -7.60 21.81
N THR A 78 -4.81 -7.63 20.77
CA THR A 78 -6.21 -8.07 20.87
C THR A 78 -6.46 -9.38 20.13
N LEU A 79 -6.15 -9.44 18.83
CA LEU A 79 -6.47 -10.63 18.03
C LEU A 79 -5.60 -11.84 18.39
N ALA A 80 -4.32 -11.64 18.73
CA ALA A 80 -3.45 -12.72 19.20
C ALA A 80 -3.97 -13.35 20.50
N LYS A 81 -4.50 -12.52 21.40
CA LYS A 81 -5.15 -13.00 22.64
C LYS A 81 -6.42 -13.79 22.34
N ALA A 82 -7.29 -13.25 21.46
CA ALA A 82 -8.52 -13.92 21.06
C ALA A 82 -8.24 -15.28 20.42
N PHE A 83 -7.29 -15.32 19.47
CA PHE A 83 -6.87 -16.55 18.82
C PHE A 83 -6.34 -17.58 19.83
N THR A 84 -5.50 -17.15 20.77
CA THR A 84 -4.96 -18.03 21.80
C THR A 84 -6.07 -18.61 22.69
N GLU A 85 -7.03 -17.79 23.13
CA GLU A 85 -8.15 -18.23 23.96
C GLU A 85 -9.08 -19.20 23.21
N ILE A 86 -9.30 -19.00 21.91
CA ILE A 86 -10.18 -19.84 21.09
C ILE A 86 -9.50 -21.15 20.67
N THR A 87 -8.22 -21.11 20.32
CA THR A 87 -7.53 -22.25 19.67
C THR A 87 -6.59 -23.00 20.60
N GLY A 88 -6.09 -22.37 21.65
CA GLY A 88 -5.06 -22.94 22.53
C GLY A 88 -3.63 -22.84 21.97
N ILE A 89 -3.42 -22.26 20.77
CA ILE A 89 -2.09 -21.94 20.25
C ILE A 89 -1.66 -20.59 20.83
N LYS A 90 -0.48 -20.52 21.42
CA LYS A 90 0.06 -19.29 22.00
C LYS A 90 0.72 -18.46 20.90
N ILE A 91 0.35 -17.18 20.81
CA ILE A 91 0.94 -16.26 19.84
C ILE A 91 1.81 -15.23 20.54
N LYS A 92 3.05 -15.14 20.09
CA LYS A 92 3.95 -14.02 20.35
C LYS A 92 4.08 -13.20 19.08
N HIS A 93 3.42 -12.05 19.03
CA HIS A 93 3.42 -11.16 17.88
C HIS A 93 4.27 -9.92 18.22
N ASP A 94 5.52 -9.92 17.75
CA ASP A 94 6.46 -8.82 17.94
C ASP A 94 6.15 -7.70 16.97
N ILE A 95 6.20 -6.45 17.46
CA ILE A 95 6.02 -5.24 16.66
C ILE A 95 7.33 -4.46 16.68
N ILE A 96 7.92 -4.25 15.50
CA ILE A 96 9.23 -3.61 15.34
C ILE A 96 9.19 -2.57 14.21
N GLN A 97 10.31 -1.89 13.95
CA GLN A 97 10.39 -0.98 12.80
C GLN A 97 10.33 -1.76 11.49
N GLU A 98 9.69 -1.19 10.48
CA GLU A 98 9.50 -1.83 9.17
C GLU A 98 10.83 -2.28 8.53
N GLY A 99 11.86 -1.40 8.52
CA GLY A 99 13.18 -1.75 8.01
C GLY A 99 13.79 -2.97 8.69
N ASP A 100 13.55 -3.13 10.01
CA ASP A 100 14.01 -4.31 10.77
C ASP A 100 13.23 -5.58 10.40
N VAL A 101 11.94 -5.47 10.05
CA VAL A 101 11.16 -6.60 9.52
C VAL A 101 11.78 -7.10 8.22
N VAL A 102 12.04 -6.20 7.29
CA VAL A 102 12.65 -6.50 5.98
C VAL A 102 14.02 -7.16 6.15
N GLU A 103 14.89 -6.60 7.00
CA GLU A 103 16.24 -7.13 7.24
C GLU A 103 16.20 -8.53 7.87
N LYS A 104 15.34 -8.74 8.87
CA LYS A 104 15.20 -10.04 9.54
C LYS A 104 14.61 -11.10 8.61
N LEU A 105 13.63 -10.73 7.80
CA LEU A 105 13.04 -11.62 6.79
C LEU A 105 14.10 -12.06 5.78
N GLN A 106 14.88 -11.12 5.24
CA GLN A 106 15.95 -11.41 4.31
C GLN A 106 17.02 -12.32 4.94
N THR A 107 17.38 -12.06 6.20
CA THR A 107 18.34 -12.88 6.95
C THR A 107 17.83 -14.31 7.15
N GLN A 108 16.57 -14.49 7.49
CA GLN A 108 15.97 -15.83 7.62
C GLN A 108 15.94 -16.55 6.27
N MET A 109 15.56 -15.86 5.19
CA MET A 109 15.56 -16.44 3.84
C MET A 109 16.96 -16.91 3.40
N GLN A 110 17.99 -16.13 3.70
CA GLN A 110 19.37 -16.46 3.31
C GLN A 110 20.00 -17.55 4.18
N SER A 111 19.78 -17.51 5.49
CA SER A 111 20.38 -18.46 6.43
C SER A 111 19.64 -19.78 6.54
N GLY A 112 18.36 -19.81 6.18
CA GLY A 112 17.48 -20.95 6.42
C GLY A 112 17.16 -21.21 7.89
N LYS A 113 17.60 -20.33 8.82
CA LYS A 113 17.36 -20.49 10.26
C LYS A 113 16.02 -19.87 10.62
N ASN A 114 15.11 -20.68 11.17
CA ASN A 114 13.80 -20.21 11.62
C ASN A 114 13.94 -19.29 12.85
N VAL A 115 13.58 -18.01 12.68
CA VAL A 115 13.54 -17.00 13.75
C VAL A 115 12.09 -16.64 14.06
N TYR A 116 11.31 -16.35 13.02
CA TYR A 116 9.87 -16.16 13.10
C TYR A 116 9.15 -17.20 12.24
N ASP A 117 8.00 -17.65 12.73
CA ASP A 117 7.18 -18.67 12.07
C ASP A 117 6.25 -18.07 11.03
N GLY A 118 5.86 -16.81 11.24
CA GLY A 118 5.02 -16.03 10.35
C GLY A 118 5.47 -14.58 10.26
N TRP A 119 5.27 -13.99 9.10
CA TRP A 119 5.71 -12.64 8.76
C TRP A 119 4.54 -11.81 8.24
N ILE A 120 4.41 -10.57 8.69
CA ILE A 120 3.55 -9.57 8.06
C ILE A 120 4.49 -8.48 7.55
N ASN A 121 4.57 -8.37 6.24
CA ASN A 121 5.47 -7.48 5.49
C ASN A 121 4.74 -6.93 4.27
N ASP A 122 5.39 -6.08 3.49
CA ASP A 122 4.76 -5.43 2.37
C ASP A 122 4.87 -6.24 1.07
N SER A 123 3.93 -6.02 0.16
CA SER A 123 3.86 -6.71 -1.14
C SER A 123 4.97 -6.27 -2.09
N ASP A 124 5.68 -5.18 -1.82
CA ASP A 124 6.86 -4.74 -2.55
C ASP A 124 8.04 -5.75 -2.46
N LEU A 125 8.00 -6.68 -1.50
CA LEU A 125 8.94 -7.79 -1.41
C LEU A 125 8.62 -8.96 -2.35
N ILE A 126 7.46 -8.99 -3.02
CA ILE A 126 7.02 -10.16 -3.78
C ILE A 126 7.93 -10.47 -4.97
N GLY A 127 8.47 -9.43 -5.61
CA GLY A 127 9.44 -9.58 -6.69
C GLY A 127 10.72 -10.29 -6.26
N THR A 128 11.14 -10.11 -5.01
CA THR A 128 12.25 -10.82 -4.37
C THR A 128 11.83 -12.23 -3.99
N HIS A 129 10.66 -12.39 -3.36
CA HIS A 129 10.18 -13.66 -2.83
C HIS A 129 10.08 -14.75 -3.90
N PHE A 130 9.45 -14.47 -5.04
CA PHE A 130 9.26 -15.51 -6.07
C PHE A 130 10.57 -15.89 -6.77
N ARG A 131 11.53 -14.94 -6.92
CA ARG A 131 12.81 -15.20 -7.56
C ARG A 131 13.76 -16.02 -6.69
N TYR A 132 13.83 -15.73 -5.40
CA TYR A 132 14.67 -16.50 -4.48
C TYR A 132 14.07 -17.85 -4.09
N GLY A 133 12.77 -18.02 -4.25
CA GLY A 133 12.08 -19.29 -4.02
C GLY A 133 12.14 -19.81 -2.59
N GLN A 134 12.35 -18.95 -1.58
CA GLN A 134 12.41 -19.33 -0.17
C GLN A 134 11.08 -19.17 0.55
N THR A 135 10.14 -18.47 -0.06
CA THR A 135 8.78 -18.31 0.47
C THR A 135 7.88 -19.47 0.00
N ILE A 136 6.83 -19.70 0.76
CA ILE A 136 5.75 -20.62 0.39
C ILE A 136 4.89 -19.96 -0.70
N VAL A 137 4.56 -20.71 -1.75
CA VAL A 137 3.56 -20.31 -2.73
C VAL A 137 2.19 -20.58 -2.14
N LEU A 138 1.50 -19.53 -1.65
CA LEU A 138 0.25 -19.70 -0.89
C LEU A 138 -0.86 -20.33 -1.73
N SER A 139 -0.97 -19.98 -3.04
CA SER A 139 -1.95 -20.59 -3.94
C SER A 139 -1.79 -22.10 -4.08
N ASP A 140 -0.57 -22.62 -3.99
CA ASP A 140 -0.28 -24.05 -4.04
C ASP A 140 -0.44 -24.68 -2.63
N TYR A 141 0.01 -23.96 -1.60
CA TYR A 141 -0.07 -24.40 -0.21
C TYR A 141 -1.49 -24.64 0.28
N MET A 142 -2.40 -23.72 0.00
CA MET A 142 -3.81 -23.83 0.37
C MET A 142 -4.52 -25.02 -0.28
N LYS A 143 -4.04 -25.50 -1.42
CA LYS A 143 -4.58 -26.67 -2.13
C LYS A 143 -3.86 -27.97 -1.78
N GLY A 144 -2.66 -27.88 -1.24
CA GLY A 144 -1.76 -28.97 -0.93
C GLY A 144 -1.51 -29.16 0.57
N GLU A 145 -0.29 -28.89 1.03
CA GLU A 145 0.18 -29.13 2.40
C GLU A 145 -0.65 -28.42 3.47
N GLY A 146 -1.14 -27.20 3.19
CA GLY A 146 -1.93 -26.39 4.12
C GLY A 146 -3.44 -26.56 4.00
N LYS A 147 -3.92 -27.50 3.16
CA LYS A 147 -5.36 -27.65 2.87
C LYS A 147 -6.22 -27.89 4.11
N ASP A 148 -5.73 -28.70 5.02
CA ASP A 148 -6.41 -29.08 6.28
C ASP A 148 -6.46 -27.94 7.31
N VAL A 149 -5.62 -26.92 7.16
CA VAL A 149 -5.52 -25.73 8.00
C VAL A 149 -5.87 -24.44 7.24
N THR A 150 -6.48 -24.55 6.07
CA THR A 150 -6.98 -23.39 5.32
C THR A 150 -8.48 -23.23 5.55
N ASP A 151 -8.86 -22.05 6.04
CA ASP A 151 -10.26 -21.71 6.34
C ASP A 151 -11.11 -21.79 5.07
N PRO A 152 -12.18 -22.62 5.03
CA PRO A 152 -13.08 -22.71 3.89
C PRO A 152 -13.86 -21.41 3.62
N MET A 153 -13.93 -20.50 4.59
CA MET A 153 -14.57 -19.19 4.48
C MET A 153 -13.60 -18.06 4.12
N LEU A 154 -12.31 -18.36 3.91
CA LEU A 154 -11.25 -17.36 3.66
C LEU A 154 -11.57 -16.44 2.48
N ASP A 155 -12.20 -16.95 1.42
CA ASP A 155 -12.65 -16.18 0.24
C ASP A 155 -11.56 -15.23 -0.30
N VAL A 156 -10.52 -15.82 -0.89
CA VAL A 156 -9.33 -15.08 -1.38
C VAL A 156 -9.68 -14.01 -2.43
N ASP A 157 -10.79 -14.17 -3.15
CA ASP A 157 -11.23 -13.21 -4.16
C ASP A 157 -11.90 -11.95 -3.59
N ASP A 158 -12.22 -11.96 -2.29
CA ASP A 158 -12.72 -10.78 -1.57
C ASP A 158 -11.60 -9.83 -1.12
N PHE A 159 -10.34 -10.24 -1.20
CA PHE A 159 -9.21 -9.38 -0.82
C PHE A 159 -8.90 -8.34 -1.88
N ILE A 160 -8.87 -7.06 -1.50
CA ILE A 160 -8.64 -5.94 -2.42
C ILE A 160 -7.20 -5.85 -2.91
N GLY A 161 -6.23 -6.33 -2.15
CA GLY A 161 -4.80 -6.32 -2.48
C GLY A 161 -4.28 -7.56 -3.20
N LYS A 162 -5.15 -8.46 -3.66
CA LYS A 162 -4.75 -9.73 -4.29
C LYS A 162 -3.82 -9.56 -5.49
N SER A 163 -4.03 -8.53 -6.32
CA SER A 163 -3.16 -8.25 -7.47
C SER A 163 -1.74 -7.84 -7.05
N PHE A 164 -1.58 -7.21 -5.88
CA PHE A 164 -0.29 -6.80 -5.35
C PHE A 164 0.49 -7.99 -4.78
N THR A 165 -0.21 -8.98 -4.27
CA THR A 165 0.35 -10.19 -3.66
C THR A 165 0.48 -11.37 -4.62
N THR A 166 0.20 -11.13 -5.91
CA THR A 166 0.38 -12.08 -7.01
C THR A 166 1.66 -11.74 -7.78
N ALA A 167 2.61 -12.67 -7.82
CA ALA A 167 3.89 -12.47 -8.50
C ALA A 167 3.75 -12.55 -10.04
N PRO A 168 4.80 -12.14 -10.80
CA PRO A 168 4.80 -12.22 -12.26
C PRO A 168 4.55 -13.62 -12.87
N ASP A 169 4.75 -14.69 -12.10
CA ASP A 169 4.41 -16.05 -12.48
C ASP A 169 2.91 -16.41 -12.34
N GLY A 170 2.09 -15.44 -11.94
CA GLY A 170 0.66 -15.59 -11.74
C GLY A 170 0.25 -16.29 -10.44
N LYS A 171 1.19 -16.59 -9.54
CA LYS A 171 0.93 -17.28 -8.29
C LYS A 171 0.83 -16.32 -7.11
N LEU A 172 -0.01 -16.65 -6.14
CA LEU A 172 -0.14 -15.92 -4.89
C LEU A 172 0.96 -16.36 -3.92
N TYR A 173 1.81 -15.43 -3.51
CA TYR A 173 2.90 -15.66 -2.56
C TYR A 173 2.61 -15.09 -1.17
N GLN A 174 1.72 -14.12 -1.10
CA GLN A 174 1.35 -13.46 0.14
C GLN A 174 -0.18 -13.39 0.22
N LEU A 175 -0.75 -13.35 1.44
CA LEU A 175 -2.16 -13.04 1.63
C LEU A 175 -2.28 -11.59 2.09
N PRO A 176 -3.10 -10.74 1.43
CA PRO A 176 -3.28 -9.36 1.87
C PRO A 176 -3.76 -9.28 3.30
N ASP A 177 -3.19 -8.37 4.05
CA ASP A 177 -3.54 -8.05 5.43
C ASP A 177 -4.21 -6.69 5.54
N GLN A 178 -3.71 -5.73 4.79
CA GLN A 178 -4.25 -4.38 4.66
C GLN A 178 -3.75 -3.75 3.35
N GLN A 179 -4.28 -2.59 2.97
CA GLN A 179 -3.87 -1.89 1.77
C GLN A 179 -3.36 -0.49 2.09
N PHE A 180 -2.17 -0.18 1.57
CA PHE A 180 -1.60 1.16 1.62
C PHE A 180 -1.77 1.86 0.28
N ALA A 181 -2.00 3.17 0.32
CA ALA A 181 -2.09 3.99 -0.87
C ALA A 181 -1.55 5.39 -0.62
N ASN A 182 -0.75 5.89 -1.56
CA ASN A 182 -0.43 7.29 -1.63
C ASN A 182 -1.67 8.06 -2.06
N LEU A 183 -2.32 8.73 -1.10
CA LEU A 183 -3.49 9.55 -1.33
C LEU A 183 -3.10 11.02 -1.33
N TYR A 184 -3.75 11.78 -2.19
CA TYR A 184 -3.74 13.22 -2.09
C TYR A 184 -4.62 13.66 -0.95
N TRP A 185 -4.03 14.39 0.01
CA TRP A 185 -4.68 15.00 1.15
C TRP A 185 -4.65 16.51 1.00
N PHE A 186 -5.75 17.21 1.34
CA PHE A 186 -5.82 18.66 1.26
C PHE A 186 -6.80 19.28 2.26
N ARG A 187 -6.60 20.54 2.58
CA ARG A 187 -7.48 21.34 3.43
C ARG A 187 -8.72 21.77 2.64
N TYR A 188 -9.78 20.98 2.75
CA TYR A 188 -11.05 21.24 2.07
C TYR A 188 -11.65 22.59 2.46
N ASP A 189 -11.59 22.97 3.75
CA ASP A 189 -12.04 24.27 4.23
C ASP A 189 -11.30 25.46 3.58
N TRP A 190 -10.00 25.31 3.23
CA TRP A 190 -9.23 26.33 2.52
C TRP A 190 -9.53 26.32 1.03
N PHE A 191 -9.67 25.16 0.43
CA PHE A 191 -9.93 25.02 -1.01
C PHE A 191 -11.33 25.47 -1.42
N THR A 192 -12.28 25.44 -0.48
CA THR A 192 -13.65 25.94 -0.69
C THR A 192 -13.86 27.40 -0.25
N ASN A 193 -12.83 28.05 0.32
CA ASN A 193 -12.90 29.45 0.70
C ASN A 193 -13.03 30.35 -0.54
N PRO A 194 -14.10 31.18 -0.67
CA PRO A 194 -14.34 31.99 -1.86
C PRO A 194 -13.22 32.99 -2.17
N GLU A 195 -12.59 33.56 -1.14
CA GLU A 195 -11.48 34.51 -1.30
C GLU A 195 -10.25 33.80 -1.90
N TYR A 196 -9.89 32.63 -1.37
CA TYR A 196 -8.74 31.87 -1.89
C TYR A 196 -9.00 31.37 -3.30
N LYS A 197 -10.20 30.89 -3.62
CA LYS A 197 -10.60 30.51 -4.99
C LYS A 197 -10.45 31.68 -5.95
N SER A 198 -10.93 32.87 -5.59
CA SER A 198 -10.83 34.06 -6.42
C SER A 198 -9.38 34.47 -6.67
N LYS A 199 -8.55 34.52 -5.64
CA LYS A 199 -7.12 34.86 -5.72
C LYS A 199 -6.34 33.85 -6.58
N PHE A 200 -6.59 32.56 -6.38
CA PHE A 200 -5.94 31.49 -7.14
C PHE A 200 -6.28 31.58 -8.63
N LYS A 201 -7.58 31.72 -8.94
CA LYS A 201 -8.05 31.87 -10.33
C LYS A 201 -7.47 33.11 -11.01
N ALA A 202 -7.38 34.22 -10.29
CA ALA A 202 -6.79 35.45 -10.84
C ALA A 202 -5.30 35.27 -11.18
N LYS A 203 -4.56 34.50 -10.41
CA LYS A 203 -3.13 34.24 -10.61
C LYS A 203 -2.85 33.20 -11.69
N TYR A 204 -3.52 32.04 -11.63
CA TYR A 204 -3.20 30.88 -12.46
C TYR A 204 -4.13 30.65 -13.65
N GLY A 205 -5.28 31.33 -13.70
CA GLY A 205 -6.23 31.28 -14.80
C GLY A 205 -7.10 30.01 -14.84
N TYR A 206 -7.18 29.25 -13.74
CA TYR A 206 -8.07 28.11 -13.55
C TYR A 206 -8.52 28.01 -12.09
N GLU A 207 -9.52 27.17 -11.78
CA GLU A 207 -10.11 27.10 -10.45
C GLU A 207 -9.19 26.38 -9.44
N LEU A 208 -9.23 26.80 -8.17
CA LEU A 208 -8.65 26.04 -7.06
C LEU A 208 -9.51 24.80 -6.80
N GLY A 209 -8.90 23.64 -6.85
CA GLY A 209 -9.57 22.36 -6.67
C GLY A 209 -8.56 21.21 -6.49
N VAL A 210 -9.03 19.97 -6.54
CA VAL A 210 -8.17 18.79 -6.50
C VAL A 210 -7.28 18.78 -7.75
N PRO A 211 -5.94 18.73 -7.59
CA PRO A 211 -5.04 18.72 -8.73
C PRO A 211 -5.18 17.41 -9.53
N VAL A 212 -5.48 17.53 -10.82
CA VAL A 212 -5.50 16.41 -11.75
C VAL A 212 -4.08 16.07 -12.19
N ASN A 213 -3.24 17.09 -12.34
CA ASN A 213 -1.85 16.93 -12.74
C ASN A 213 -0.87 17.59 -11.75
N TRP A 214 0.40 17.22 -11.87
CA TRP A 214 1.47 17.72 -11.00
C TRP A 214 1.73 19.22 -11.13
N SER A 215 1.44 19.82 -12.27
CA SER A 215 1.55 21.27 -12.44
C SER A 215 0.58 22.02 -11.54
N ALA A 216 -0.67 21.55 -11.43
CA ALA A 216 -1.64 22.11 -10.52
C ALA A 216 -1.24 21.92 -9.05
N TYR A 217 -0.67 20.75 -8.71
CA TYR A 217 -0.13 20.52 -7.37
C TYR A 217 0.93 21.55 -7.00
N GLU A 218 1.89 21.83 -7.91
CA GLU A 218 2.94 22.84 -7.71
C GLU A 218 2.36 24.25 -7.58
N ASP A 219 1.42 24.64 -8.43
CA ASP A 219 0.75 25.94 -8.37
C ASP A 219 0.02 26.16 -7.04
N ILE A 220 -0.65 25.13 -6.53
CA ILE A 220 -1.32 25.14 -5.21
C ILE A 220 -0.29 25.26 -4.09
N ALA A 221 0.82 24.51 -4.17
CA ALA A 221 1.89 24.57 -3.18
C ALA A 221 2.49 25.98 -3.10
N GLU A 222 2.79 26.58 -4.26
CA GLU A 222 3.28 27.95 -4.35
C GLU A 222 2.27 28.96 -3.78
N PHE A 223 1.00 28.83 -4.16
CA PHE A 223 -0.07 29.75 -3.76
C PHE A 223 -0.23 29.83 -2.25
N PHE A 224 -0.34 28.71 -1.56
CA PHE A 224 -0.51 28.74 -0.10
C PHE A 224 0.76 29.21 0.61
N THR A 225 1.94 28.87 0.11
CA THR A 225 3.21 29.28 0.74
C THR A 225 3.54 30.74 0.51
N ASN A 226 3.36 31.25 -0.72
CA ASN A 226 3.90 32.55 -1.13
C ASN A 226 2.85 33.67 -1.23
N ASP A 227 1.58 33.32 -1.50
CA ASP A 227 0.52 34.32 -1.64
C ASP A 227 -0.37 34.39 -0.40
N ILE A 228 -0.80 33.26 0.17
CA ILE A 228 -1.59 33.22 1.41
C ILE A 228 -0.68 33.43 2.62
N LYS A 229 0.40 32.70 2.72
CA LYS A 229 1.48 32.80 3.74
C LYS A 229 1.06 32.51 5.18
N GLU A 230 -0.10 33.03 5.61
CA GLU A 230 -0.58 32.97 6.98
C GLU A 230 -2.11 32.86 7.01
N ILE A 231 -2.61 32.06 7.93
CA ILE A 231 -4.06 31.91 8.20
C ILE A 231 -4.25 31.99 9.72
N ASN A 232 -5.05 32.94 10.18
CA ASN A 232 -5.32 33.19 11.61
C ASN A 232 -4.05 33.36 12.46
N GLY A 233 -3.04 34.07 11.95
CA GLY A 233 -1.77 34.31 12.65
C GLY A 233 -0.80 33.12 12.64
N VAL A 234 -1.12 32.03 11.90
CA VAL A 234 -0.26 30.86 11.78
C VAL A 234 0.31 30.79 10.38
N LYS A 235 1.63 30.70 10.28
CA LYS A 235 2.32 30.49 9.00
C LYS A 235 1.87 29.15 8.38
N VAL A 236 1.52 29.19 7.11
CA VAL A 236 1.09 27.99 6.36
C VAL A 236 2.08 27.61 5.28
N TYR A 237 2.05 26.34 4.94
CA TYR A 237 2.89 25.73 3.92
C TYR A 237 2.02 25.01 2.92
N GLY A 238 2.36 25.17 1.64
CA GLY A 238 1.60 24.59 0.55
C GLY A 238 1.91 23.12 0.29
N HIS A 239 2.95 22.57 0.93
CA HIS A 239 3.42 21.21 0.72
C HIS A 239 4.00 20.63 2.01
N MET A 240 3.97 19.32 2.14
CA MET A 240 4.69 18.57 3.16
C MET A 240 5.27 17.30 2.55
N ASP A 241 6.49 16.96 2.97
CA ASP A 241 7.15 15.69 2.61
C ASP A 241 8.22 15.36 3.66
N TYR A 242 9.05 14.35 3.39
CA TYR A 242 10.19 13.98 4.24
C TYR A 242 11.43 13.73 3.40
N GLY A 243 12.61 14.03 3.95
CA GLY A 243 13.86 13.98 3.19
C GLY A 243 15.07 13.46 3.95
N LYS A 244 14.86 12.93 5.16
CA LYS A 244 15.95 12.34 5.94
C LYS A 244 16.58 11.17 5.20
N LYS A 245 17.90 11.11 5.19
CA LYS A 245 18.64 9.97 4.63
C LYS A 245 18.42 8.74 5.51
N ASP A 246 17.37 8.01 5.26
CA ASP A 246 16.79 6.95 6.08
C ASP A 246 16.13 5.89 5.18
N PRO A 247 16.03 4.62 5.59
CA PRO A 247 15.39 3.58 4.79
C PRO A 247 14.01 3.93 4.24
N SER A 248 13.18 4.69 4.98
CA SER A 248 11.86 5.12 4.53
C SER A 248 11.87 5.96 3.25
N LEU A 249 13.01 6.58 2.90
CA LEU A 249 13.14 7.33 1.65
C LEU A 249 13.24 6.42 0.42
N GLY A 250 13.49 5.11 0.62
CA GLY A 250 13.68 4.15 -0.46
C GLY A 250 12.47 3.96 -1.36
N TRP A 251 11.27 3.93 -0.80
CA TRP A 251 10.02 3.77 -1.57
C TRP A 251 9.32 5.10 -1.91
N ARG A 252 9.81 6.23 -1.41
CA ARG A 252 9.20 7.54 -1.67
C ARG A 252 9.22 7.93 -3.14
N PHE A 253 10.26 7.53 -3.85
CA PHE A 253 10.50 7.89 -5.24
C PHE A 253 10.05 6.87 -6.28
N THR A 254 9.36 5.83 -5.89
CA THR A 254 8.89 4.86 -6.84
C THR A 254 7.84 5.46 -7.79
N ASP A 255 6.64 4.96 -7.83
CA ASP A 255 5.73 5.27 -8.93
C ASP A 255 5.14 6.68 -8.92
N ALA A 256 4.81 7.23 -7.73
CA ALA A 256 4.13 8.52 -7.67
C ALA A 256 4.99 9.66 -8.22
N TRP A 257 6.23 9.77 -7.76
CA TRP A 257 7.12 10.86 -8.15
C TRP A 257 7.77 10.64 -9.51
N LEU A 258 8.15 9.43 -9.86
CA LEU A 258 8.72 9.12 -11.16
C LEU A 258 7.72 9.37 -12.31
N SER A 259 6.42 9.21 -12.05
CA SER A 259 5.38 9.51 -13.05
C SER A 259 5.20 11.00 -13.35
N MET A 260 5.81 11.89 -12.55
CA MET A 260 5.64 13.34 -12.71
C MET A 260 5.97 13.85 -14.11
N ALA A 261 7.02 13.31 -14.73
CA ALA A 261 7.41 13.60 -16.10
C ALA A 261 7.13 12.43 -17.06
N GLY A 262 6.35 11.45 -16.65
CA GLY A 262 5.97 10.30 -17.46
C GLY A 262 6.97 9.14 -17.47
N ASN A 263 7.96 9.13 -16.57
CA ASN A 263 8.90 8.01 -16.45
C ASN A 263 8.17 6.77 -15.94
N GLY A 264 8.31 5.66 -16.64
CA GLY A 264 7.69 4.40 -16.27
C GLY A 264 6.16 4.37 -16.38
N ASP A 265 5.53 5.33 -17.05
CA ASP A 265 4.08 5.31 -17.29
C ASP A 265 3.67 4.04 -18.04
N LYS A 266 2.50 3.52 -17.72
CA LYS A 266 1.91 2.40 -18.46
C LYS A 266 1.66 2.80 -19.92
N GLY A 267 1.81 1.85 -20.82
CA GLY A 267 1.63 2.08 -22.25
C GLY A 267 2.86 2.73 -22.86
N ILE A 268 2.80 4.01 -23.21
CA ILE A 268 3.91 4.73 -23.86
C ILE A 268 4.50 5.76 -22.90
N PRO A 269 5.61 5.45 -22.20
CA PRO A 269 6.23 6.36 -21.24
C PRO A 269 6.96 7.52 -21.88
N ASN A 270 7.22 8.57 -21.10
CA ASN A 270 8.13 9.65 -21.48
C ASN A 270 9.56 9.32 -21.06
N GLY A 271 10.17 8.43 -21.77
CA GLY A 271 11.50 7.87 -21.49
C GLY A 271 11.59 6.45 -22.02
N LEU A 272 12.61 5.72 -21.64
CA LEU A 272 12.71 4.31 -22.01
C LEU A 272 11.70 3.49 -21.22
N PRO A 273 11.18 2.38 -21.81
CA PRO A 273 10.26 1.50 -21.08
C PRO A 273 10.93 0.89 -19.85
N VAL A 274 10.33 1.10 -18.71
CA VAL A 274 10.81 0.53 -17.44
C VAL A 274 9.64 -0.04 -16.67
N ASP A 275 9.95 -0.94 -15.75
CA ASP A 275 9.06 -1.36 -14.68
C ASP A 275 9.29 -0.45 -13.45
N GLU A 276 9.09 -0.96 -12.29
CA GLU A 276 9.33 -0.21 -11.05
C GLU A 276 10.82 0.10 -10.84
N TRP A 277 11.10 1.17 -10.11
CA TRP A 277 12.45 1.56 -9.71
C TRP A 277 13.38 1.95 -10.87
N GLY A 278 12.80 2.32 -12.01
CA GLY A 278 13.54 2.68 -13.21
C GLY A 278 14.24 1.50 -13.91
N ILE A 279 13.97 0.29 -13.48
CA ILE A 279 14.54 -0.94 -14.04
C ILE A 279 13.71 -1.39 -15.23
N ARG A 280 14.35 -1.66 -16.37
CA ARG A 280 13.71 -2.26 -17.53
C ARG A 280 13.57 -3.76 -17.35
N MET A 281 12.36 -4.25 -17.63
CA MET A 281 12.04 -5.67 -17.63
C MET A 281 11.76 -6.19 -19.05
N GLU A 282 12.20 -7.42 -19.33
CA GLU A 282 11.76 -8.21 -20.49
C GLU A 282 11.10 -9.50 -19.96
N GLY A 283 9.76 -9.50 -19.94
CA GLY A 283 8.99 -10.49 -19.19
C GLY A 283 9.29 -10.37 -17.69
N CYS A 284 9.71 -11.47 -17.05
CA CYS A 284 10.11 -11.47 -15.63
C CYS A 284 11.61 -11.17 -15.39
N ARG A 285 12.38 -10.85 -16.46
CA ARG A 285 13.83 -10.67 -16.36
C ARG A 285 14.22 -9.20 -16.33
N PRO A 286 14.95 -8.73 -15.31
CA PRO A 286 15.61 -7.42 -15.33
C PRO A 286 16.71 -7.39 -16.39
N VAL A 287 16.74 -6.36 -17.24
CA VAL A 287 17.72 -6.24 -18.33
C VAL A 287 18.61 -5.01 -18.23
N GLY A 288 18.29 -4.06 -17.35
CA GLY A 288 19.12 -2.88 -17.09
C GLY A 288 18.39 -1.81 -16.31
N SER A 289 19.13 -0.99 -15.59
CA SER A 289 18.65 0.16 -14.83
C SER A 289 19.09 1.48 -15.47
N SER A 290 20.35 1.59 -15.88
CA SER A 290 20.87 2.78 -16.54
C SER A 290 20.33 2.95 -17.97
N VAL A 291 20.30 4.20 -18.47
CA VAL A 291 19.97 4.48 -19.87
C VAL A 291 20.94 3.78 -20.83
N GLU A 292 22.21 3.57 -20.43
CA GLU A 292 23.18 2.81 -21.23
C GLU A 292 22.82 1.33 -21.42
N ARG A 293 21.97 0.78 -20.55
CA ARG A 293 21.47 -0.60 -20.65
C ARG A 293 19.99 -0.68 -21.03
N GLY A 294 19.41 0.47 -21.43
CA GLY A 294 18.01 0.55 -21.85
C GLY A 294 17.00 0.67 -20.72
N GLY A 295 17.46 0.86 -19.46
CA GLY A 295 16.64 1.34 -18.34
C GLY A 295 16.46 2.85 -18.39
N ASP A 296 15.90 3.46 -17.36
CA ASP A 296 15.64 4.91 -17.33
C ASP A 296 15.81 5.53 -15.94
N THR A 297 16.48 4.85 -15.01
CA THR A 297 16.70 5.36 -13.65
C THR A 297 17.41 6.72 -13.63
N ASN A 298 18.36 6.94 -14.53
CA ASN A 298 19.08 8.21 -14.70
C ASN A 298 18.67 8.99 -15.95
N GLY A 299 17.52 8.67 -16.53
CA GLY A 299 16.95 9.39 -17.65
C GLY A 299 16.42 10.78 -17.27
N PRO A 300 16.22 11.68 -18.26
CA PRO A 300 15.82 13.07 -17.99
C PRO A 300 14.53 13.21 -17.19
N ALA A 301 13.53 12.34 -17.40
CA ALA A 301 12.26 12.39 -16.69
C ALA A 301 12.41 12.01 -15.21
N ALA A 302 13.21 10.98 -14.92
CA ALA A 302 13.52 10.56 -13.55
C ALA A 302 14.30 11.65 -12.80
N VAL A 303 15.31 12.24 -13.43
CA VAL A 303 16.09 13.36 -12.84
C VAL A 303 15.18 14.58 -12.57
N TYR A 304 14.27 14.91 -13.49
CA TYR A 304 13.31 16.00 -13.29
C TYR A 304 12.45 15.76 -12.03
N SER A 305 11.98 14.55 -11.82
CA SER A 305 11.17 14.21 -10.65
C SER A 305 11.92 14.44 -9.34
N ILE A 306 13.22 14.06 -9.27
CA ILE A 306 14.08 14.35 -8.12
C ILE A 306 14.26 15.86 -7.92
N VAL A 307 14.52 16.60 -8.99
CA VAL A 307 14.68 18.06 -8.93
C VAL A 307 13.42 18.71 -8.34
N LYS A 308 12.24 18.31 -8.82
CA LYS A 308 10.96 18.84 -8.33
C LYS A 308 10.72 18.50 -6.85
N TYR A 309 10.98 17.27 -6.46
CA TYR A 309 10.86 16.85 -5.06
C TYR A 309 11.71 17.71 -4.13
N LEU A 310 12.99 17.89 -4.44
CA LEU A 310 13.91 18.67 -3.63
C LEU A 310 13.53 20.16 -3.61
N ASP A 311 13.12 20.69 -4.75
CA ASP A 311 12.67 22.06 -4.91
C ASP A 311 11.43 22.36 -4.05
N TRP A 312 10.42 21.50 -4.11
CA TRP A 312 9.18 21.71 -3.38
C TRP A 312 9.37 21.57 -1.88
N MET A 313 10.20 20.61 -1.45
CA MET A 313 10.56 20.49 -0.04
C MET A 313 11.22 21.76 0.48
N LYS A 314 12.15 22.34 -0.28
CA LYS A 314 12.86 23.57 0.07
C LYS A 314 11.97 24.81 0.03
N LYS A 315 11.10 24.90 -0.99
CA LYS A 315 10.32 26.13 -1.27
C LYS A 315 8.99 26.19 -0.54
N TYR A 316 8.32 25.05 -0.36
CA TYR A 316 6.90 24.99 0.00
C TYR A 316 6.60 24.15 1.26
N ALA A 317 7.56 23.39 1.77
CA ALA A 317 7.39 22.60 2.98
C ALA A 317 7.95 23.31 4.23
N PRO A 318 7.55 22.89 5.45
CA PRO A 318 8.19 23.34 6.68
C PRO A 318 9.69 23.03 6.67
N PRO A 319 10.55 23.92 7.19
CA PRO A 319 12.01 23.75 7.13
C PRO A 319 12.53 22.45 7.75
N GLN A 320 11.82 21.89 8.75
CA GLN A 320 12.17 20.63 9.39
C GLN A 320 11.89 19.39 8.55
N ALA A 321 11.05 19.49 7.51
CA ALA A 321 10.61 18.38 6.67
C ALA A 321 11.79 17.59 6.07
N GLN A 322 12.84 18.28 5.65
CA GLN A 322 14.04 17.66 5.09
C GLN A 322 14.75 16.71 6.07
N GLY A 323 14.62 16.93 7.37
CA GLY A 323 15.22 16.10 8.44
C GLY A 323 14.30 15.03 9.01
N MET A 324 13.08 14.88 8.47
CA MET A 324 12.07 13.94 8.96
C MET A 324 12.11 12.60 8.23
N THR A 325 11.72 11.54 8.95
CA THR A 325 11.39 10.21 8.42
C THR A 325 9.92 10.16 8.01
N PHE A 326 9.51 9.04 7.41
CA PHE A 326 8.11 8.73 7.09
C PHE A 326 7.17 8.89 8.30
N SER A 327 7.49 8.24 9.42
CA SER A 327 6.64 8.25 10.63
C SER A 327 6.58 9.61 11.33
N GLU A 328 7.62 10.45 11.17
CA GLU A 328 7.65 11.81 11.72
C GLU A 328 6.83 12.80 10.84
N ALA A 329 6.82 12.59 9.52
CA ALA A 329 6.16 13.47 8.56
C ALA A 329 4.65 13.24 8.44
N GLY A 330 4.20 11.99 8.53
CA GLY A 330 2.79 11.61 8.35
C GLY A 330 1.79 12.38 9.20
N PRO A 331 2.03 12.57 10.52
CA PRO A 331 1.14 13.31 11.40
C PRO A 331 1.20 14.84 11.26
N VAL A 332 2.19 15.42 10.57
CA VAL A 332 2.39 16.87 10.51
C VAL A 332 1.17 17.64 9.99
N PRO A 333 0.44 17.21 8.97
CA PRO A 333 -0.78 17.90 8.52
C PRO A 333 -1.85 18.04 9.59
N ALA A 334 -1.90 17.16 10.60
CA ALA A 334 -2.84 17.25 11.73
C ALA A 334 -2.61 18.51 12.60
N GLN A 335 -1.43 19.11 12.53
CA GLN A 335 -1.11 20.36 13.23
C GLN A 335 -1.83 21.59 12.64
N GLY A 336 -2.43 21.47 11.46
CA GLY A 336 -3.33 22.46 10.88
C GLY A 336 -2.71 23.51 9.98
N ASN A 337 -1.40 23.45 9.72
CA ASN A 337 -0.66 24.48 8.97
C ASN A 337 -0.20 24.01 7.56
N ILE A 338 -0.63 22.85 7.09
CA ILE A 338 -0.30 22.30 5.77
C ILE A 338 -1.53 22.38 4.87
N ALA A 339 -1.38 22.85 3.64
CA ALA A 339 -2.46 22.96 2.68
C ALA A 339 -2.77 21.64 1.97
N GLN A 340 -1.73 20.93 1.56
CA GLN A 340 -1.84 19.66 0.84
C GLN A 340 -0.59 18.79 1.02
N GLN A 341 -0.78 17.50 0.80
CA GLN A 341 0.30 16.51 0.80
C GLN A 341 -0.13 15.27 0.01
N ILE A 342 0.84 14.55 -0.57
CA ILE A 342 0.65 13.17 -1.06
C ILE A 342 1.40 12.25 -0.10
N PHE A 343 0.68 11.28 0.47
CA PHE A 343 1.24 10.42 1.51
C PHE A 343 0.44 9.13 1.68
N TRP A 344 0.98 8.14 2.39
CA TRP A 344 0.27 6.91 2.75
C TRP A 344 -0.73 7.15 3.89
N TYR A 345 -1.75 7.96 3.61
CA TYR A 345 -2.72 8.35 4.64
C TYR A 345 -3.52 7.18 5.20
N THR A 346 -3.62 6.08 4.47
CA THR A 346 -4.24 4.87 4.99
C THR A 346 -3.56 4.36 6.27
N ALA A 347 -2.25 4.59 6.45
CA ALA A 347 -1.55 4.28 7.69
C ALA A 347 -1.80 5.30 8.82
N PHE A 348 -2.20 6.54 8.50
CA PHE A 348 -2.32 7.64 9.47
C PHE A 348 -3.74 8.16 9.68
N THR A 349 -4.72 7.72 8.90
CA THR A 349 -6.08 8.26 9.00
C THR A 349 -6.69 8.08 10.38
N ALA A 350 -6.41 6.97 11.06
CA ALA A 350 -6.90 6.72 12.42
C ALA A 350 -6.43 7.80 13.41
N ASP A 351 -5.23 8.33 13.22
CA ASP A 351 -4.66 9.41 14.04
C ASP A 351 -5.19 10.79 13.62
N MET A 352 -5.51 10.98 12.34
CA MET A 352 -5.92 12.25 11.75
C MET A 352 -7.39 12.64 12.04
N VAL A 353 -8.19 11.73 12.57
CA VAL A 353 -9.61 11.95 12.89
C VAL A 353 -9.88 12.08 14.40
N LYS A 354 -8.83 12.16 15.22
CA LYS A 354 -8.97 12.26 16.67
C LYS A 354 -9.63 13.59 17.07
N PRO A 355 -10.61 13.57 17.98
CA PRO A 355 -11.21 14.80 18.51
C PRO A 355 -10.17 15.74 19.11
N GLY A 356 -10.37 17.05 18.93
CA GLY A 356 -9.48 18.06 19.48
C GLY A 356 -8.32 18.47 18.60
N LEU A 357 -8.07 17.78 17.47
CA LEU A 357 -7.09 18.21 16.49
C LEU A 357 -7.54 19.50 15.78
N PRO A 358 -6.60 20.41 15.41
CA PRO A 358 -6.92 21.64 14.68
C PRO A 358 -7.64 21.41 13.33
N VAL A 359 -7.46 20.23 12.76
CA VAL A 359 -8.02 19.81 11.45
C VAL A 359 -9.35 19.03 11.58
N VAL A 360 -9.90 18.94 12.79
CA VAL A 360 -11.16 18.26 13.07
C VAL A 360 -12.15 19.25 13.69
N ASN A 361 -13.38 19.29 13.19
CA ASN A 361 -14.45 20.11 13.71
C ASN A 361 -15.00 19.55 15.04
N ALA A 362 -15.74 20.35 15.80
CA ALA A 362 -16.32 19.95 17.08
C ALA A 362 -17.31 18.77 16.96
N ASP A 363 -17.96 18.62 15.80
CA ASP A 363 -18.87 17.51 15.49
C ASP A 363 -18.12 16.23 15.03
N GLY A 364 -16.79 16.26 15.00
CA GLY A 364 -15.93 15.16 14.58
C GLY A 364 -15.75 15.04 13.06
N THR A 365 -16.25 16.00 12.27
CA THR A 365 -15.99 16.01 10.82
C THR A 365 -14.63 16.62 10.50
N PRO A 366 -13.85 16.03 9.55
CA PRO A 366 -12.56 16.59 9.18
C PRO A 366 -12.69 17.87 8.33
N LYS A 367 -11.80 18.83 8.56
CA LYS A 367 -11.60 20.02 7.70
C LYS A 367 -10.80 19.69 6.43
N TRP A 368 -10.42 18.46 6.26
CA TRP A 368 -9.62 17.96 5.14
C TRP A 368 -10.40 16.90 4.36
N ARG A 369 -9.91 16.64 3.15
CA ARG A 369 -10.42 15.54 2.31
C ARG A 369 -9.24 14.78 1.69
N MET A 370 -9.52 13.55 1.27
CA MET A 370 -8.65 12.70 0.49
C MET A 370 -9.18 12.54 -0.94
N ALA A 371 -8.26 12.44 -1.89
CA ALA A 371 -8.55 12.23 -3.29
C ALA A 371 -7.43 11.40 -3.94
N PRO A 372 -7.59 10.93 -5.17
CA PRO A 372 -6.50 10.32 -5.92
C PRO A 372 -5.31 11.29 -6.09
N SER A 373 -4.10 10.74 -6.11
CA SER A 373 -2.90 11.52 -6.41
C SER A 373 -2.96 12.12 -7.82
N PRO A 374 -2.28 13.26 -8.08
CA PRO A 374 -2.11 13.77 -9.43
C PRO A 374 -1.40 12.75 -10.31
N HIS A 375 -1.63 12.82 -11.61
CA HIS A 375 -0.92 12.02 -12.59
C HIS A 375 -0.05 12.90 -13.49
N GLY A 376 0.81 12.29 -14.32
CA GLY A 376 1.59 13.01 -15.31
C GLY A 376 0.69 13.77 -16.30
N ALA A 377 1.15 14.91 -16.77
CA ALA A 377 0.34 15.82 -17.57
C ALA A 377 0.26 15.45 -19.06
N TYR A 378 1.15 14.61 -19.53
CA TYR A 378 1.31 14.34 -20.97
C TYR A 378 0.63 13.06 -21.43
N TRP A 379 0.51 12.06 -20.57
CA TRP A 379 -0.03 10.74 -20.88
C TRP A 379 -1.11 10.36 -19.89
N LYS A 380 -2.36 10.71 -20.18
CA LYS A 380 -3.51 10.39 -19.33
C LYS A 380 -3.84 8.90 -19.33
N GLU A 381 -3.60 8.24 -20.45
CA GLU A 381 -3.82 6.81 -20.62
C GLU A 381 -2.57 6.02 -20.24
N GLY A 382 -2.73 4.96 -19.45
CA GLY A 382 -1.63 4.12 -19.05
C GLY A 382 -0.70 4.67 -17.96
N MET A 383 -0.94 5.88 -17.45
CA MET A 383 -0.12 6.47 -16.38
C MET A 383 -0.15 5.67 -15.10
N LYS A 384 0.97 5.72 -14.38
CA LYS A 384 1.04 5.31 -12.98
C LYS A 384 0.51 6.45 -12.11
N LEU A 385 -0.58 6.22 -11.40
CA LEU A 385 -1.22 7.23 -10.56
C LEU A 385 -0.64 7.32 -9.14
N GLY A 386 0.37 6.55 -8.84
CA GLY A 386 1.03 6.56 -7.54
C GLY A 386 1.38 5.17 -7.04
N TYR A 387 2.01 5.15 -5.89
CA TYR A 387 2.37 3.95 -5.17
C TYR A 387 1.15 3.36 -4.47
N GLN A 388 0.94 2.07 -4.65
CA GLN A 388 -0.02 1.30 -3.88
C GLN A 388 0.59 -0.06 -3.52
N ASP A 389 0.40 -0.45 -2.27
CA ASP A 389 0.96 -1.65 -1.68
C ASP A 389 -0.08 -2.35 -0.81
N ALA A 390 0.20 -3.58 -0.42
CA ALA A 390 -0.58 -4.32 0.56
C ALA A 390 0.38 -4.83 1.64
N GLY A 391 0.15 -4.44 2.88
CA GLY A 391 0.65 -5.20 4.01
C GLY A 391 0.13 -6.63 3.88
N SER A 392 0.98 -7.61 4.04
CA SER A 392 0.63 -8.98 3.67
C SER A 392 1.37 -10.04 4.48
N VAL A 393 0.71 -11.17 4.68
CA VAL A 393 1.28 -12.28 5.42
C VAL A 393 2.10 -13.20 4.53
N THR A 394 3.27 -13.60 5.00
CA THR A 394 4.22 -14.45 4.30
C THR A 394 4.63 -15.64 5.17
N LEU A 395 4.78 -16.80 4.55
CA LEU A 395 5.34 -18.01 5.15
C LEU A 395 6.64 -18.41 4.46
N LEU A 396 7.61 -18.89 5.22
CA LEU A 396 8.91 -19.33 4.70
C LEU A 396 9.04 -20.86 4.69
N LYS A 397 9.81 -21.37 3.73
CA LYS A 397 10.16 -22.80 3.63
C LYS A 397 11.01 -23.27 4.81
N SER A 398 11.80 -22.37 5.41
CA SER A 398 12.64 -22.65 6.58
C SER A 398 11.84 -22.91 7.86
N THR A 399 10.58 -22.48 7.93
CA THR A 399 9.70 -22.76 9.08
C THR A 399 9.29 -24.23 9.07
N PRO A 400 9.50 -24.98 10.17
CA PRO A 400 9.06 -26.38 10.27
C PRO A 400 7.55 -26.54 9.98
N THR A 401 7.15 -27.64 9.34
CA THR A 401 5.79 -27.86 8.83
C THR A 401 4.69 -27.62 9.85
N ASP A 402 4.81 -28.20 11.06
CA ASP A 402 3.77 -28.04 12.09
C ASP A 402 3.68 -26.59 12.58
N ARG A 403 4.82 -25.93 12.76
CA ARG A 403 4.86 -24.52 13.14
C ARG A 403 4.31 -23.64 12.04
N ARG A 404 4.60 -23.95 10.77
CA ARG A 404 4.07 -23.24 9.60
C ARG A 404 2.55 -23.39 9.50
N LYS A 405 2.01 -24.57 9.74
CA LYS A 405 0.55 -24.79 9.78
C LYS A 405 -0.12 -24.01 10.93
N ALA A 406 0.48 -24.01 12.11
CA ALA A 406 -0.01 -23.25 13.25
C ALA A 406 0.08 -21.73 13.03
N ALA A 407 1.17 -21.23 12.42
CA ALA A 407 1.31 -19.84 12.03
C ALA A 407 0.27 -19.45 10.97
N TRP A 408 0.03 -20.32 9.98
CA TRP A 408 -0.97 -20.08 8.93
C TRP A 408 -2.38 -19.93 9.50
N LEU A 409 -2.75 -20.71 10.51
CA LEU A 409 -4.03 -20.55 11.20
C LEU A 409 -4.19 -19.14 11.81
N TYR A 410 -3.15 -18.62 12.48
CA TYR A 410 -3.19 -17.27 13.04
C TYR A 410 -3.22 -16.19 11.97
N LEU A 411 -2.40 -16.30 10.93
CA LEU A 411 -2.30 -15.33 9.86
C LEU A 411 -3.58 -15.22 9.02
N GLN A 412 -4.33 -16.32 8.89
CA GLN A 412 -5.68 -16.29 8.31
C GLN A 412 -6.70 -15.69 9.27
N PHE A 413 -6.61 -16.05 10.57
CA PHE A 413 -7.56 -15.59 11.58
C PHE A 413 -7.62 -14.07 11.66
N ILE A 414 -6.46 -13.38 11.68
CA ILE A 414 -6.41 -11.91 11.70
C ILE A 414 -7.01 -11.27 10.44
N ASN A 415 -7.23 -12.06 9.38
CA ASN A 415 -7.81 -11.66 8.11
C ASN A 415 -9.14 -12.37 7.80
N SER A 416 -9.68 -13.15 8.75
CA SER A 416 -10.95 -13.87 8.57
C SER A 416 -12.13 -12.91 8.42
N LYS A 417 -13.22 -13.39 7.82
CA LYS A 417 -14.44 -12.57 7.65
C LYS A 417 -15.07 -12.15 8.98
N THR A 418 -14.86 -12.92 10.03
CA THR A 418 -15.33 -12.56 11.38
C THR A 418 -14.68 -11.28 11.88
N VAL A 419 -13.35 -11.08 11.66
CA VAL A 419 -12.60 -10.01 12.31
C VAL A 419 -12.23 -8.85 11.38
N SER A 420 -12.20 -9.06 10.06
CA SER A 420 -11.64 -8.10 9.08
C SER A 420 -12.34 -6.74 9.11
N LEU A 421 -13.66 -6.70 9.17
CA LEU A 421 -14.41 -5.45 9.22
C LEU A 421 -14.10 -4.65 10.50
N LYS A 422 -14.06 -5.32 11.66
CA LYS A 422 -13.69 -4.66 12.91
C LYS A 422 -12.24 -4.15 12.86
N LYS A 423 -11.31 -4.95 12.36
CA LYS A 423 -9.91 -4.54 12.14
C LYS A 423 -9.83 -3.31 11.24
N SER A 424 -10.56 -3.30 10.13
CA SER A 424 -10.66 -2.15 9.23
C SER A 424 -11.19 -0.89 9.92
N HIS A 425 -12.14 -1.02 10.86
CA HIS A 425 -12.60 0.10 11.67
C HIS A 425 -11.56 0.63 12.67
N VAL A 426 -10.67 -0.22 13.15
CA VAL A 426 -9.60 0.16 14.09
C VAL A 426 -8.48 0.88 13.36
N GLY A 427 -7.92 0.28 12.33
CA GLY A 427 -6.77 0.82 11.59
C GLY A 427 -7.12 1.81 10.49
N LEU A 428 -8.38 1.81 10.02
CA LEU A 428 -8.82 2.55 8.83
C LEU A 428 -8.02 2.20 7.57
N THR A 429 -7.47 0.99 7.55
CA THR A 429 -6.94 0.30 6.38
C THR A 429 -7.84 -0.88 6.05
N PHE A 430 -7.98 -1.20 4.77
CA PHE A 430 -8.98 -2.18 4.35
C PHE A 430 -8.32 -3.43 3.77
N THR A 431 -8.91 -4.56 4.06
CA THR A 431 -8.45 -5.86 3.58
C THR A 431 -9.37 -6.42 2.51
N ARG A 432 -10.70 -6.24 2.68
CA ARG A 432 -11.72 -6.90 1.88
C ARG A 432 -12.64 -5.90 1.16
N GLU A 433 -13.09 -6.27 -0.03
CA GLU A 433 -14.12 -5.54 -0.78
C GLU A 433 -15.43 -5.46 0.02
N SER A 434 -15.83 -6.57 0.66
CA SER A 434 -17.02 -6.64 1.51
C SER A 434 -16.96 -5.68 2.70
N ASP A 435 -15.78 -5.44 3.28
CA ASP A 435 -15.61 -4.49 4.39
C ASP A 435 -15.85 -3.04 3.92
N ILE A 436 -15.28 -2.65 2.77
CA ILE A 436 -15.40 -1.29 2.22
C ILE A 436 -16.86 -0.90 1.99
N TRP A 437 -17.69 -1.85 1.55
CA TRP A 437 -19.09 -1.61 1.21
C TRP A 437 -20.05 -1.86 2.38
N ASP A 438 -19.54 -2.23 3.54
CA ASP A 438 -20.40 -2.45 4.71
C ASP A 438 -21.11 -1.17 5.14
N LYS A 439 -22.35 -1.33 5.67
CA LYS A 439 -23.19 -0.24 6.13
C LYS A 439 -22.51 0.59 7.23
N SER A 440 -21.74 -0.05 8.11
CA SER A 440 -21.05 0.64 9.21
C SER A 440 -20.02 1.66 8.71
N PHE A 441 -19.36 1.41 7.56
CA PHE A 441 -18.51 2.39 6.92
C PHE A 441 -19.29 3.47 6.17
N THR A 442 -20.43 3.15 5.59
CA THR A 442 -21.32 4.17 5.01
C THR A 442 -21.77 5.18 6.06
N GLU A 443 -22.13 4.71 7.24
CA GLU A 443 -22.52 5.56 8.37
C GLU A 443 -21.34 6.39 8.93
N ARG A 444 -20.13 5.86 8.87
CA ARG A 444 -18.90 6.52 9.37
C ARG A 444 -18.23 7.45 8.34
N ALA A 445 -18.51 7.28 7.05
CA ALA A 445 -17.85 7.98 5.95
C ALA A 445 -17.77 9.52 6.11
N PRO A 446 -18.81 10.23 6.59
CA PRO A 446 -18.74 11.68 6.79
C PRO A 446 -17.62 12.14 7.75
N LYS A 447 -17.14 11.25 8.61
CA LYS A 447 -16.06 11.51 9.59
C LYS A 447 -14.69 11.03 9.13
N LEU A 448 -14.56 10.57 7.88
CA LEU A 448 -13.33 9.95 7.36
C LEU A 448 -12.74 10.69 6.15
N GLY A 449 -13.18 11.93 5.89
CA GLY A 449 -12.54 12.85 4.95
C GLY A 449 -12.44 12.35 3.50
N GLY A 450 -13.36 11.50 3.04
CA GLY A 450 -13.37 10.96 1.68
C GLY A 450 -12.61 9.62 1.53
N LEU A 451 -12.10 9.04 2.62
CA LEU A 451 -11.40 7.76 2.58
C LEU A 451 -12.29 6.63 2.04
N ILE A 452 -13.53 6.55 2.50
CA ILE A 452 -14.46 5.50 2.07
C ILE A 452 -14.85 5.69 0.61
N GLU A 453 -15.10 6.92 0.20
CA GLU A 453 -15.40 7.29 -1.17
C GLU A 453 -14.24 6.90 -2.09
N PHE A 454 -13.00 7.17 -1.69
CA PHE A 454 -11.81 6.76 -2.45
C PHE A 454 -11.76 5.24 -2.63
N TYR A 455 -11.90 4.46 -1.55
CA TYR A 455 -11.87 2.99 -1.64
C TYR A 455 -13.02 2.40 -2.45
N ARG A 456 -14.15 3.11 -2.57
CA ARG A 456 -15.28 2.76 -3.45
C ARG A 456 -15.12 3.27 -4.87
N SER A 457 -14.12 4.10 -5.16
CA SER A 457 -13.93 4.75 -6.46
C SER A 457 -13.24 3.85 -7.48
N PRO A 458 -13.41 4.15 -8.79
CA PRO A 458 -12.61 3.53 -9.85
C PRO A 458 -11.11 3.83 -9.73
N ALA A 459 -10.73 4.94 -9.09
CA ALA A 459 -9.33 5.33 -8.92
C ALA A 459 -8.52 4.28 -8.14
N ARG A 460 -9.16 3.55 -7.21
CA ARG A 460 -8.51 2.50 -6.44
C ARG A 460 -7.85 1.40 -7.30
N VAL A 461 -8.42 1.08 -8.46
CA VAL A 461 -7.89 0.04 -9.35
C VAL A 461 -6.96 0.58 -10.45
N GLN A 462 -6.82 1.90 -10.54
CA GLN A 462 -5.92 2.54 -11.51
C GLN A 462 -4.48 2.65 -11.02
N TRP A 463 -4.23 2.35 -9.76
CA TRP A 463 -2.93 2.40 -9.13
C TRP A 463 -2.04 1.26 -9.58
N THR A 464 -0.74 1.52 -9.63
CA THR A 464 0.25 0.50 -9.98
C THR A 464 0.78 -0.13 -8.70
N PRO A 465 0.73 -1.47 -8.58
CA PRO A 465 1.41 -2.17 -7.50
C PRO A 465 2.91 -1.89 -7.55
N THR A 466 3.55 -1.72 -6.40
CA THR A 466 4.99 -1.50 -6.29
C THR A 466 5.71 -2.77 -5.83
N GLY A 467 6.91 -2.98 -6.34
CA GLY A 467 7.78 -4.09 -5.95
C GLY A 467 7.50 -5.43 -6.60
N ASN A 468 6.38 -5.60 -7.30
CA ASN A 468 5.96 -6.88 -7.87
C ASN A 468 7.02 -7.52 -8.76
N ASN A 469 7.89 -6.71 -9.35
CA ASN A 469 8.92 -7.19 -10.26
C ASN A 469 10.35 -6.78 -9.86
N VAL A 470 10.54 -6.17 -8.69
CA VAL A 470 11.87 -5.79 -8.19
C VAL A 470 12.67 -7.03 -7.78
N PRO A 471 13.86 -7.29 -8.36
CA PRO A 471 14.56 -8.58 -8.21
C PRO A 471 15.24 -8.78 -6.84
N ASP A 472 15.57 -7.72 -6.13
CA ASP A 472 16.20 -7.73 -4.81
C ASP A 472 15.84 -6.44 -4.07
N TYR A 473 14.60 -6.38 -3.58
CA TYR A 473 14.06 -5.19 -2.92
C TYR A 473 14.96 -4.66 -1.79
N PRO A 474 15.40 -5.46 -0.81
CA PRO A 474 16.18 -4.93 0.31
C PRO A 474 17.45 -4.21 -0.13
N LYS A 475 18.13 -4.77 -1.15
CA LYS A 475 19.36 -4.16 -1.67
C LYS A 475 19.11 -2.96 -2.55
N LEU A 476 18.11 -3.03 -3.41
CA LEU A 476 17.79 -1.93 -4.34
C LEU A 476 17.19 -0.74 -3.59
N ALA A 477 16.30 -0.98 -2.59
CA ALA A 477 15.79 0.06 -1.72
C ALA A 477 16.91 0.81 -0.97
N GLN A 478 17.92 0.07 -0.48
CA GLN A 478 19.10 0.67 0.14
C GLN A 478 19.83 1.64 -0.82
N LEU A 479 19.99 1.26 -2.07
CA LEU A 479 20.63 2.12 -3.06
C LEU A 479 19.79 3.38 -3.33
N TRP A 480 18.46 3.24 -3.41
CA TRP A 480 17.55 4.36 -3.60
C TRP A 480 17.68 5.38 -2.46
N TRP A 481 17.44 4.98 -1.23
CA TRP A 481 17.43 5.95 -0.13
C TRP A 481 18.80 6.59 0.12
N GLN A 482 19.90 5.86 -0.15
CA GLN A 482 21.25 6.41 -0.03
C GLN A 482 21.50 7.52 -1.05
N ASN A 483 21.20 7.28 -2.32
CA ASN A 483 21.45 8.25 -3.38
C ASN A 483 20.49 9.44 -3.35
N ILE A 484 19.20 9.21 -3.06
CA ILE A 484 18.24 10.30 -2.87
C ILE A 484 18.62 11.14 -1.65
N GLY A 485 19.05 10.52 -0.56
CA GLY A 485 19.56 11.20 0.62
C GLY A 485 20.82 12.04 0.33
N ASP A 486 21.71 11.59 -0.56
CA ASP A 486 22.86 12.37 -1.02
C ASP A 486 22.42 13.61 -1.83
N ALA A 487 21.38 13.49 -2.66
CA ALA A 487 20.81 14.62 -3.36
C ALA A 487 20.09 15.58 -2.40
N SER A 488 19.31 15.06 -1.46
CA SER A 488 18.59 15.85 -0.45
C SER A 488 19.53 16.63 0.46
N SER A 489 20.65 16.06 0.86
CA SER A 489 21.69 16.72 1.67
C SER A 489 22.59 17.67 0.86
N GLY A 490 22.48 17.70 -0.46
CA GLY A 490 23.35 18.48 -1.35
C GLY A 490 24.76 17.91 -1.54
N THR A 491 25.02 16.68 -1.09
CA THR A 491 26.29 15.98 -1.31
C THR A 491 26.51 15.64 -2.78
N LYS A 492 25.45 15.37 -3.52
CA LYS A 492 25.42 15.16 -4.97
C LYS A 492 24.37 16.05 -5.62
N THR A 493 24.61 16.45 -6.87
CA THR A 493 23.51 16.98 -7.69
C THR A 493 22.48 15.89 -7.98
N PRO A 494 21.22 16.23 -8.31
CA PRO A 494 20.21 15.24 -8.69
C PRO A 494 20.68 14.30 -9.80
N GLN A 495 21.31 14.82 -10.85
CA GLN A 495 21.86 13.99 -11.94
C GLN A 495 22.95 13.03 -11.43
N GLN A 496 23.92 13.52 -10.64
CA GLN A 496 24.97 12.68 -10.06
C GLN A 496 24.43 11.59 -9.15
N ALA A 497 23.37 11.89 -8.40
CA ALA A 497 22.71 10.92 -7.53
C ALA A 497 22.04 9.81 -8.36
N MET A 498 21.31 10.18 -9.42
CA MET A 498 20.63 9.21 -10.29
C MET A 498 21.63 8.39 -11.14
N ASP A 499 22.71 9.00 -11.62
CA ASP A 499 23.80 8.28 -12.33
C ASP A 499 24.46 7.25 -11.39
N SER A 500 24.75 7.65 -10.16
CA SER A 500 25.32 6.74 -9.15
C SER A 500 24.36 5.60 -8.80
N LEU A 501 23.07 5.92 -8.67
CA LEU A 501 22.02 4.94 -8.40
C LEU A 501 21.91 3.92 -9.53
N ALA A 502 21.78 4.38 -10.76
CA ALA A 502 21.64 3.52 -11.94
C ALA A 502 22.85 2.58 -12.11
N ALA A 503 24.07 3.11 -11.94
CA ALA A 503 25.30 2.31 -12.01
C ALA A 503 25.37 1.26 -10.88
N ALA A 504 24.95 1.63 -9.66
CA ALA A 504 24.93 0.72 -8.53
C ALA A 504 23.88 -0.38 -8.70
N GLN A 505 22.68 -0.05 -9.20
CA GLN A 505 21.63 -1.02 -9.54
C GLN A 505 22.11 -1.99 -10.63
N ASP A 506 22.69 -1.50 -11.73
CA ASP A 506 23.27 -2.36 -12.78
C ASP A 506 24.33 -3.32 -12.19
N SER A 507 25.15 -2.85 -11.25
CA SER A 507 26.15 -3.69 -10.58
C SER A 507 25.52 -4.80 -9.72
N VAL A 508 24.39 -4.52 -9.06
CA VAL A 508 23.63 -5.54 -8.33
C VAL A 508 23.06 -6.56 -9.30
N LEU A 509 22.40 -6.09 -10.36
CA LEU A 509 21.81 -6.96 -11.39
C LEU A 509 22.86 -7.85 -12.05
N GLU A 510 24.06 -7.34 -12.34
CA GLU A 510 25.17 -8.11 -12.91
C GLU A 510 25.66 -9.23 -11.97
N ARG A 511 25.73 -8.95 -10.66
CA ARG A 511 26.07 -9.99 -9.67
C ARG A 511 25.00 -11.08 -9.58
N LEU A 512 23.72 -10.69 -9.61
CA LEU A 512 22.60 -11.64 -9.61
C LEU A 512 22.59 -12.50 -10.88
N GLU A 513 22.88 -11.93 -12.06
CA GLU A 513 23.04 -12.66 -13.31
C GLU A 513 24.16 -13.71 -13.21
N LYS A 514 25.36 -13.29 -12.76
CA LYS A 514 26.54 -14.19 -12.60
C LYS A 514 26.30 -15.30 -11.58
N SER A 515 25.54 -15.04 -10.54
CA SER A 515 25.25 -16.05 -9.51
C SER A 515 24.22 -17.09 -9.95
N GLY A 516 23.34 -16.74 -10.86
CA GLY A 516 22.22 -17.60 -11.31
C GLY A 516 21.19 -17.93 -10.23
N VAL A 517 21.29 -17.34 -9.03
CA VAL A 517 20.49 -17.69 -7.85
C VAL A 517 18.98 -17.47 -8.06
N GLN A 518 18.60 -16.56 -8.95
CA GLN A 518 17.21 -16.21 -9.23
C GLN A 518 16.59 -17.00 -10.41
N GLY A 519 17.28 -18.01 -10.92
CA GLY A 519 16.76 -18.94 -11.92
C GLY A 519 16.31 -18.27 -13.23
N ALA A 520 15.21 -18.74 -13.77
CA ALA A 520 14.69 -18.30 -15.08
C ALA A 520 14.30 -16.81 -15.13
N CYS A 521 13.88 -16.22 -14.02
CA CYS A 521 13.53 -14.81 -13.89
C CYS A 521 14.68 -13.93 -13.36
N GLY A 522 15.88 -14.51 -13.22
CA GLY A 522 17.07 -13.76 -12.87
C GLY A 522 17.47 -12.75 -13.95
N PRO A 523 18.24 -11.72 -13.59
CA PRO A 523 18.69 -10.71 -14.54
C PRO A 523 19.45 -11.29 -15.73
N LYS A 524 19.28 -10.65 -16.89
CA LYS A 524 20.07 -10.87 -18.09
C LYS A 524 20.34 -9.53 -18.73
N LEU A 525 21.44 -8.91 -18.34
CA LEU A 525 21.71 -7.53 -18.69
C LEU A 525 21.95 -7.32 -20.18
N ASN A 526 21.35 -6.26 -20.70
CA ASN A 526 21.68 -5.72 -22.01
C ASN A 526 23.15 -5.30 -22.07
N LYS A 527 23.75 -5.37 -23.26
CA LYS A 527 25.03 -4.74 -23.52
C LYS A 527 24.91 -3.24 -23.34
N LYS A 528 25.97 -2.61 -22.87
CA LYS A 528 26.03 -1.15 -22.80
C LYS A 528 26.11 -0.58 -24.22
N GLU A 529 25.18 0.36 -24.49
CA GLU A 529 25.10 1.14 -25.70
C GLU A 529 24.88 2.61 -25.31
N THR A 530 24.92 3.53 -26.28
CA THR A 530 24.62 4.92 -25.97
C THR A 530 23.12 5.13 -25.69
N ALA A 531 22.79 6.21 -24.98
CA ALA A 531 21.40 6.58 -24.74
C ALA A 531 20.62 6.76 -26.06
N GLU A 532 21.27 7.36 -27.07
CA GLU A 532 20.69 7.58 -28.39
C GLU A 532 20.34 6.26 -29.08
N PHE A 533 21.19 5.23 -28.94
CA PHE A 533 20.91 3.91 -29.48
C PHE A 533 19.59 3.35 -28.90
N TRP A 534 19.45 3.41 -27.56
CA TRP A 534 18.28 2.86 -26.89
C TRP A 534 17.02 3.66 -27.21
N TYR A 535 17.11 4.98 -27.25
CA TYR A 535 15.98 5.82 -27.62
C TYR A 535 15.56 5.59 -29.08
N ALA A 536 16.49 5.53 -30.02
CA ALA A 536 16.20 5.25 -31.43
C ALA A 536 15.57 3.86 -31.61
N LYS A 537 16.05 2.87 -30.87
CA LYS A 537 15.45 1.52 -30.85
C LYS A 537 14.03 1.56 -30.33
N ALA A 538 13.79 2.20 -29.20
CA ALA A 538 12.46 2.28 -28.57
C ALA A 538 11.45 3.05 -29.45
N GLU A 539 11.88 4.12 -30.11
CA GLU A 539 11.07 4.86 -31.10
C GLU A 539 10.69 3.97 -32.29
N LYS A 540 11.66 3.23 -32.84
CA LYS A 540 11.42 2.27 -33.93
C LYS A 540 10.45 1.16 -33.52
N ASP A 541 10.57 0.67 -32.30
CA ASP A 541 9.72 -0.40 -31.75
C ASP A 541 8.34 0.13 -31.31
N GLY A 542 8.12 1.46 -31.33
CA GLY A 542 6.87 2.10 -30.90
C GLY A 542 6.59 2.00 -29.39
N THR A 543 7.63 1.83 -28.59
CA THR A 543 7.51 1.61 -27.13
C THR A 543 7.69 2.88 -26.30
N ILE A 544 8.00 4.01 -26.92
CA ILE A 544 8.04 5.36 -26.30
C ILE A 544 7.22 6.36 -27.11
N ALA A 545 6.89 7.49 -26.50
CA ALA A 545 6.17 8.56 -27.18
C ALA A 545 6.96 9.07 -28.39
N PRO A 546 6.32 9.25 -29.57
CA PRO A 546 6.98 9.81 -30.76
C PRO A 546 7.57 11.19 -30.52
N GLN A 547 6.94 11.97 -29.65
CA GLN A 547 7.41 13.29 -29.22
C GLN A 547 7.57 13.27 -27.70
N ARG A 548 8.76 12.95 -27.24
CA ARG A 548 9.07 12.99 -25.81
C ARG A 548 8.98 14.41 -25.29
N LYS A 549 8.34 14.58 -24.13
CA LYS A 549 8.37 15.82 -23.40
C LYS A 549 9.64 15.89 -22.56
N LEU A 550 10.34 17.00 -22.68
CA LEU A 550 11.54 17.21 -21.88
C LEU A 550 11.18 17.49 -20.43
N ALA A 551 12.09 17.11 -19.55
CA ALA A 551 11.95 17.22 -18.11
C ALA A 551 11.67 18.64 -17.58
N ASN A 552 12.05 19.67 -18.30
CA ASN A 552 11.86 21.07 -17.92
C ASN A 552 10.55 21.70 -18.39
N GLU A 553 9.72 20.97 -19.13
CA GLU A 553 8.41 21.47 -19.55
C GLU A 553 7.41 21.39 -18.41
N LYS A 554 6.80 22.52 -18.05
CA LYS A 554 5.68 22.59 -17.11
C LYS A 554 4.39 22.86 -17.89
N PRO A 555 3.52 21.86 -18.09
CA PRO A 555 2.23 22.08 -18.74
C PRO A 555 1.31 22.91 -17.85
N LYS A 556 0.21 23.42 -18.42
CA LYS A 556 -0.82 24.12 -17.66
C LYS A 556 -1.41 23.22 -16.58
N GLY A 557 -1.63 23.78 -15.39
CA GLY A 557 -2.33 23.09 -14.30
C GLY A 557 -3.78 22.78 -14.65
N GLU A 558 -4.25 21.62 -14.18
CA GLU A 558 -5.62 21.16 -14.31
C GLU A 558 -6.12 20.69 -12.95
N THR A 559 -7.33 21.13 -12.57
CA THR A 559 -7.98 20.76 -11.32
C THR A 559 -9.41 20.31 -11.57
N ILE A 560 -9.95 19.55 -10.62
CA ILE A 560 -11.36 19.19 -10.56
C ILE A 560 -11.93 19.61 -9.21
N ASP A 561 -13.18 20.07 -9.23
CA ASP A 561 -13.91 20.32 -7.98
C ASP A 561 -14.15 19.00 -7.23
N TYR A 562 -13.88 19.00 -5.92
CA TYR A 562 -13.94 17.78 -5.13
C TYR A 562 -15.34 17.15 -5.09
N ASP A 563 -16.38 17.97 -4.92
CA ASP A 563 -17.76 17.45 -4.83
C ASP A 563 -18.21 16.91 -6.20
N THR A 564 -17.72 17.50 -7.28
CA THR A 564 -17.91 17.00 -8.65
C THR A 564 -17.20 15.66 -8.84
N LEU A 565 -15.96 15.53 -8.37
CA LEU A 565 -15.19 14.28 -8.42
C LEU A 565 -15.93 13.16 -7.68
N ILE A 566 -16.31 13.38 -6.43
CA ILE A 566 -17.02 12.38 -5.61
C ILE A 566 -18.33 11.94 -6.26
N LYS A 567 -19.11 12.87 -6.81
CA LYS A 567 -20.38 12.57 -7.50
C LYS A 567 -20.20 11.74 -8.78
N SER A 568 -19.02 11.74 -9.36
CA SER A 568 -18.71 10.92 -10.54
C SER A 568 -18.46 9.45 -10.20
N TRP A 569 -18.30 9.11 -8.92
CA TRP A 569 -17.98 7.76 -8.47
C TRP A 569 -19.25 6.93 -8.23
N PRO A 570 -19.18 5.60 -8.41
CA PRO A 570 -20.33 4.73 -8.25
C PRO A 570 -20.80 4.72 -6.78
N ALA A 571 -22.12 4.78 -6.59
CA ALA A 571 -22.76 4.72 -5.28
C ALA A 571 -23.03 3.28 -4.80
N THR A 572 -22.85 2.28 -5.67
CA THR A 572 -23.16 0.86 -5.40
C THR A 572 -21.95 -0.02 -5.67
N PRO A 573 -21.81 -1.14 -4.93
CA PRO A 573 -20.71 -2.07 -5.18
C PRO A 573 -20.73 -2.56 -6.63
N PRO A 574 -19.55 -2.70 -7.26
CA PRO A 574 -19.45 -3.37 -8.55
C PRO A 574 -19.97 -4.80 -8.38
N LYS A 575 -20.73 -5.30 -9.36
CA LYS A 575 -21.04 -6.73 -9.39
C LYS A 575 -19.70 -7.46 -9.44
N ARG A 576 -19.48 -8.39 -8.51
CA ARG A 576 -18.33 -9.32 -8.62
C ARG A 576 -18.40 -9.92 -10.01
N ALA A 577 -17.33 -9.81 -10.78
CA ALA A 577 -17.23 -10.54 -12.01
C ALA A 577 -17.43 -12.01 -11.62
N GLU A 578 -18.49 -12.63 -12.08
CA GLU A 578 -18.66 -14.08 -11.97
C GLU A 578 -17.36 -14.68 -12.45
N ALA A 579 -16.72 -15.44 -11.58
CA ALA A 579 -15.45 -16.07 -11.89
C ALA A 579 -15.65 -16.94 -13.14
N LYS A 580 -15.10 -16.47 -14.26
CA LYS A 580 -14.98 -17.28 -15.46
C LYS A 580 -13.82 -18.25 -15.31
#